data_473240c990ce077948b82abf211d4de9
#
_entry.id   473240c990ce077948b82abf211d4de9
#
_cell.length_a   1.000
_cell.length_b   1.000
_cell.length_c   1.000
_cell.angle_alpha   90.00
_cell.angle_beta   90.00
_cell.angle_gamma   90.00
#
_symmetry.space_group_name_H-M   'P 1'
#
loop_
_entity.id
_entity.type
_entity.pdbx_description
1 polymer ?
#
loop_
_entity_poly.entity_id
_entity_poly.type
_entity_poly.pdbx_seq_one_letter_code
_entity_poly.pdbx_strand_id
1 'polypeptide(L)'
;MFKKRRGISLPYNKQGLIYFTCMNIKDMPEDVQQKILDLCIETAGDHYKALYALLTDDSKNVHGVSMAFHLSETQLFHYRKKFYEKW
;
A
#
# COMPACT_ATOMS: atom_id res chain seq x y z
N MET A 1 13.54 -0.01 -8.61
CA MET A 1 13.05 -1.32 -9.06
C MET A 1 12.30 -2.02 -7.96
N PHE A 2 11.19 -2.66 -8.27
CA PHE A 2 10.40 -3.38 -7.28
C PHE A 2 11.11 -4.65 -6.81
N LYS A 3 11.08 -4.90 -5.50
CA LYS A 3 11.55 -6.16 -4.91
C LYS A 3 10.39 -6.86 -4.23
N LYS A 4 10.30 -8.19 -4.39
CA LYS A 4 9.28 -9.00 -3.73
C LYS A 4 9.36 -8.80 -2.22
N ARG A 5 8.21 -8.52 -1.60
CA ARG A 5 8.14 -8.30 -0.16
C ARG A 5 8.04 -9.62 0.58
N ARG A 6 8.85 -9.78 1.61
CA ARG A 6 8.82 -10.96 2.48
C ARG A 6 7.54 -10.94 3.32
N GLY A 7 7.02 -12.11 3.60
CA GLY A 7 5.83 -12.26 4.41
C GLY A 7 4.52 -12.05 3.67
N ILE A 8 4.56 -11.65 2.40
CA ILE A 8 3.37 -11.56 1.55
C ILE A 8 3.33 -12.80 0.67
N SER A 9 2.25 -13.58 0.79
CA SER A 9 2.13 -14.88 0.11
C SER A 9 1.61 -14.75 -1.32
N LEU A 10 2.20 -13.82 -2.10
CA LEU A 10 1.89 -13.63 -3.51
C LEU A 10 3.15 -13.77 -4.35
N PRO A 11 3.04 -14.26 -5.59
CA PRO A 11 4.19 -14.33 -6.48
C PRO A 11 4.69 -12.93 -6.85
N TYR A 12 5.96 -12.87 -7.25
CA TYR A 12 6.64 -11.63 -7.60
C TYR A 12 5.86 -10.78 -8.61
N ASN A 13 5.37 -11.41 -9.69
CA ASN A 13 4.67 -10.67 -10.73
C ASN A 13 3.39 -10.00 -10.22
N LYS A 14 2.66 -10.68 -9.36
CA LYS A 14 1.43 -10.14 -8.78
C LYS A 14 1.73 -8.99 -7.83
N GLN A 15 2.75 -9.13 -7.00
CA GLN A 15 3.18 -8.05 -6.11
C GLN A 15 3.64 -6.84 -6.91
N GLY A 16 4.39 -7.06 -7.99
CA GLY A 16 4.85 -5.99 -8.87
C GLY A 16 3.71 -5.25 -9.54
N LEU A 17 2.69 -5.98 -10.00
CA LEU A 17 1.51 -5.37 -10.61
C LEU A 17 0.78 -4.44 -9.61
N ILE A 18 0.58 -4.90 -8.39
CA ILE A 18 -0.06 -4.10 -7.35
C ILE A 18 0.78 -2.86 -7.05
N TYR A 19 2.08 -3.05 -6.86
CA TYR A 19 3.01 -1.96 -6.58
C TYR A 19 2.96 -0.87 -7.65
N PHE A 20 3.12 -1.25 -8.92
CA PHE A 20 3.16 -0.28 -10.01
C PHE A 20 1.79 0.36 -10.26
N THR A 21 0.70 -0.37 -10.06
CA THR A 21 -0.65 0.20 -10.15
C THR A 21 -0.84 1.31 -9.12
N CYS A 22 -0.46 1.06 -7.88
CA CYS A 22 -0.58 2.06 -6.81
C CYS A 22 0.34 3.26 -7.06
N MET A 23 1.58 3.03 -7.49
CA MET A 23 2.51 4.13 -7.76
C MET A 23 2.09 5.01 -8.93
N ASN A 24 1.30 4.47 -9.86
CA ASN A 24 0.78 5.21 -11.01
C ASN A 24 -0.69 5.60 -10.84
N ILE A 25 -1.15 5.74 -9.60
CA ILE A 25 -2.58 5.95 -9.30
C ILE A 25 -3.17 7.14 -10.06
N LYS A 26 -2.40 8.20 -10.28
CA LYS A 26 -2.87 9.40 -10.99
C LYS A 26 -3.21 9.12 -12.45
N ASP A 27 -2.59 8.09 -13.04
CA ASP A 27 -2.80 7.70 -14.43
C ASP A 27 -3.82 6.58 -14.57
N MET A 28 -4.36 6.08 -13.44
CA MET A 28 -5.33 4.99 -13.45
C MET A 28 -6.74 5.49 -13.65
N PRO A 29 -7.64 4.68 -14.24
CA PRO A 29 -9.07 5.00 -14.30
C PRO A 29 -9.65 5.23 -12.89
N GLU A 30 -10.73 5.98 -12.80
CA GLU A 30 -11.35 6.32 -11.52
C GLU A 30 -11.78 5.09 -10.72
N ASP A 31 -12.26 4.03 -11.38
CA ASP A 31 -12.65 2.80 -10.70
C ASP A 31 -11.46 2.12 -10.03
N VAL A 32 -10.29 2.16 -10.65
CA VAL A 32 -9.05 1.62 -10.05
C VAL A 32 -8.60 2.51 -8.89
N GLN A 33 -8.64 3.82 -9.04
CA GLN A 33 -8.31 4.75 -7.95
C GLN A 33 -9.22 4.52 -6.75
N GLN A 34 -10.51 4.35 -6.99
CA GLN A 34 -11.48 4.11 -5.92
C GLN A 34 -11.24 2.75 -5.26
N LYS A 35 -10.89 1.73 -6.03
CA LYS A 35 -10.54 0.41 -5.49
C LYS A 35 -9.38 0.50 -4.51
N ILE A 36 -8.34 1.25 -4.87
CA ILE A 36 -7.17 1.43 -4.01
C ILE A 36 -7.57 2.11 -2.70
N LEU A 37 -8.35 3.18 -2.79
CA LEU A 37 -8.82 3.91 -1.61
C LEU A 37 -9.70 3.03 -0.72
N ASP A 38 -10.66 2.34 -1.30
CA ASP A 38 -11.58 1.46 -0.57
C ASP A 38 -10.83 0.34 0.13
N LEU A 39 -9.82 -0.24 -0.51
CA LEU A 39 -8.99 -1.28 0.09
C LEU A 39 -8.14 -0.74 1.24
N CYS A 40 -7.64 0.48 1.12
CA CYS A 40 -6.92 1.12 2.22
C CYS A 40 -7.83 1.29 3.44
N ILE A 41 -9.05 1.74 3.22
CA ILE A 41 -10.04 1.92 4.30
C ILE A 41 -10.39 0.57 4.92
N GLU A 42 -10.62 -0.44 4.10
CA GLU A 42 -10.96 -1.78 4.57
C GLU A 42 -9.85 -2.41 5.41
N THR A 43 -8.60 -2.24 5.00
CA THR A 43 -7.46 -2.90 5.64
C THR A 43 -6.88 -2.12 6.81
N ALA A 44 -6.94 -0.80 6.79
CA ALA A 44 -6.30 0.04 7.80
C ALA A 44 -7.29 0.87 8.64
N GLY A 45 -8.58 0.90 8.28
CA GLY A 45 -9.59 1.64 9.03
C GLY A 45 -9.25 3.11 9.17
N ASP A 46 -9.18 3.61 10.40
CA ASP A 46 -8.89 5.02 10.67
C ASP A 46 -7.48 5.43 10.24
N HIS A 47 -6.59 4.46 10.01
CA HIS A 47 -5.22 4.71 9.56
C HIS A 47 -5.06 4.63 8.03
N TYR A 48 -6.16 4.66 7.28
CA TYR A 48 -6.12 4.47 5.83
C TYR A 48 -5.25 5.50 5.10
N LYS A 49 -5.19 6.73 5.60
CA LYS A 49 -4.38 7.80 4.99
C LYS A 49 -2.89 7.47 5.03
N ALA A 50 -2.42 6.86 6.12
CA ALA A 50 -1.03 6.43 6.25
C ALA A 50 -0.71 5.34 5.25
N LEU A 51 -1.58 4.34 5.13
CA LEU A 51 -1.40 3.26 4.16
C LEU A 51 -1.45 3.79 2.73
N TYR A 52 -2.41 4.66 2.43
CA TYR A 52 -2.54 5.29 1.11
C TYR A 52 -1.27 6.04 0.73
N ALA A 53 -0.72 6.84 1.64
CA ALA A 53 0.52 7.58 1.41
C ALA A 53 1.69 6.62 1.14
N LEU A 54 1.79 5.54 1.92
CA LEU A 54 2.85 4.55 1.76
C LEU A 54 2.78 3.86 0.39
N LEU A 55 1.58 3.56 -0.08
CA LEU A 55 1.39 2.80 -1.34
C LEU A 55 1.52 3.66 -2.58
N THR A 56 1.14 4.93 -2.52
CA THR A 56 1.00 5.78 -3.71
C THR A 56 2.06 6.86 -3.85
N ASP A 57 2.91 7.05 -2.87
CA ASP A 57 3.95 8.07 -2.92
C ASP A 57 5.33 7.42 -2.87
N ASP A 58 6.04 7.45 -4.00
CA ASP A 58 7.36 6.85 -4.15
C ASP A 58 8.42 7.49 -3.23
N SER A 59 8.21 8.75 -2.83
CA SER A 59 9.13 9.45 -1.91
C SER A 59 8.97 9.01 -0.46
N LYS A 60 7.93 8.25 -0.14
CA LYS A 60 7.64 7.81 1.22
C LYS A 60 8.15 6.38 1.46
N ASN A 61 8.64 6.14 2.66
CA ASN A 61 8.99 4.80 3.11
C ASN A 61 8.29 4.49 4.42
N VAL A 62 8.38 3.24 4.88
CA VAL A 62 7.69 2.81 6.10
C VAL A 62 8.11 3.65 7.30
N HIS A 63 9.41 3.92 7.46
CA HIS A 63 9.90 4.71 8.58
C HIS A 63 9.32 6.13 8.57
N GLY A 64 9.37 6.80 7.42
CA GLY A 64 8.85 8.17 7.29
C GLY A 64 7.36 8.26 7.54
N VAL A 65 6.58 7.32 7.01
CA VAL A 65 5.13 7.26 7.25
C VAL A 65 4.83 6.96 8.72
N SER A 66 5.58 6.04 9.32
CA SER A 66 5.47 5.72 10.75
C SER A 66 5.61 6.97 11.61
N MET A 67 6.64 7.78 11.33
CA MET A 67 6.88 9.02 12.07
C MET A 67 5.79 10.06 11.82
N ALA A 68 5.39 10.25 10.58
CA ALA A 68 4.42 11.29 10.21
C ALA A 68 3.02 11.02 10.76
N PHE A 69 2.62 9.76 10.85
CA PHE A 69 1.27 9.38 11.27
C PHE A 69 1.21 8.78 12.69
N HIS A 70 2.34 8.74 13.39
CA HIS A 70 2.42 8.20 14.76
C HIS A 70 1.96 6.74 14.86
N LEU A 71 2.37 5.93 13.86
CA LEU A 71 2.07 4.50 13.82
C LEU A 71 3.35 3.69 13.93
N SER A 72 3.25 2.46 14.43
CA SER A 72 4.41 1.58 14.42
C SER A 72 4.69 1.07 13.02
N GLU A 73 5.95 0.79 12.71
CA GLU A 73 6.32 0.18 11.43
C GLU A 73 5.67 -1.19 11.26
N THR A 74 5.55 -1.94 12.35
CA THR A 74 4.89 -3.25 12.35
C THR A 74 3.43 -3.14 11.90
N GLN A 75 2.68 -2.14 12.38
CA GLN A 75 1.31 -1.90 11.93
C GLN A 75 1.26 -1.61 10.44
N LEU A 76 2.17 -0.78 9.94
CA LEU A 76 2.21 -0.43 8.51
C LEU A 76 2.55 -1.65 7.65
N PHE A 77 3.51 -2.48 8.07
CA PHE A 77 3.81 -3.73 7.36
C PHE A 77 2.60 -4.66 7.32
N HIS A 78 1.87 -4.75 8.43
CA HIS A 78 0.67 -5.58 8.52
C HIS A 78 -0.44 -5.09 7.59
N TYR A 79 -0.71 -3.79 7.58
CA TYR A 79 -1.70 -3.19 6.68
C TYR A 79 -1.34 -3.41 5.21
N ARG A 80 -0.07 -3.19 4.85
CA ARG A 80 0.40 -3.39 3.48
C ARG A 80 0.26 -4.84 3.05
N LYS A 81 0.61 -5.78 3.92
CA LYS A 81 0.44 -7.21 3.65
C LYS A 81 -1.02 -7.54 3.36
N LYS A 82 -1.93 -7.08 4.22
CA LYS A 82 -3.37 -7.31 4.02
C LYS A 82 -3.87 -6.68 2.72
N PHE A 83 -3.43 -5.48 2.42
CA PHE A 83 -3.80 -4.80 1.18
C PHE A 83 -3.41 -5.65 -0.03
N TYR A 84 -2.16 -6.11 -0.08
CA TYR A 84 -1.68 -6.93 -1.19
C TYR A 84 -2.46 -8.23 -1.32
N GLU A 85 -2.75 -8.88 -0.20
CA GLU A 85 -3.44 -10.17 -0.20
C GLU A 85 -4.92 -10.07 -0.55
N LYS A 86 -5.53 -8.91 -0.31
CA LYS A 86 -6.94 -8.67 -0.65
C LYS A 86 -7.13 -8.08 -2.05
N TRP A 87 -6.06 -7.68 -2.69
CA TRP A 87 -6.15 -7.13 -4.06
C TRP A 87 -6.77 -8.16 -5.02
#